data_6af9709f5430dc2b36854a90732d0a72
#
_entry.id   6af9709f5430dc2b36854a90732d0a72
#
_cell.length_a   1.000
_cell.length_b   1.000
_cell.length_c   1.000
_cell.angle_alpha   90.00
_cell.angle_beta   90.00
_cell.angle_gamma   90.00
#
_symmetry.space_group_name_H-M   'P 1'
#
loop_
_entity.id
_entity.type
_entity.pdbx_description
1 polymer ?
#
loop_
_entity_poly.entity_id
_entity_poly.type
_entity_poly.pdbx_seq_one_letter_code
_entity_poly.pdbx_strand_id
1 'polypeptide(L)'
;MCIRDRATPISVVATVKMNNVDFGQKMRTFSMRSLNECLLGYQKQLPNGKQRFISTRLFYAAYVNEESPNIDKILREALNTRIVRKFLGYQAGKPEAVDRQVYALWYVLQKRNFRYSSVSYSSLSSNVVYAQRVRTLEDALNSSQINCVDGSVLFASLLRAINITPVLVQTPGHMFVGYYTDDKRKNITFLETTMIGDVDLDDFFPEEKLDSTKTTKSQAEISRLTFEKSKQYATEKYLSVEKQVRSNQPRYLFFEISKGVRSKVQPIGR
;
A
#
# COMPACT_ATOMS: atom_id res chain seq x y z
N MET A 1 -4.20 -26.13 -0.77
CA MET A 1 -4.37 -25.23 0.41
C MET A 1 -3.02 -24.59 0.69
N CYS A 2 -2.86 -23.32 0.35
CA CYS A 2 -1.56 -22.65 0.51
C CYS A 2 -1.30 -22.37 1.99
N ILE A 3 -0.23 -22.97 2.52
CA ILE A 3 0.29 -22.78 3.90
C ILE A 3 0.67 -21.29 4.17
N ARG A 4 0.60 -20.44 3.15
CA ARG A 4 1.04 -19.02 3.20
C ARG A 4 0.14 -18.09 4.00
N ASP A 5 -1.06 -18.50 4.40
CA ASP A 5 -2.08 -17.59 4.93
C ASP A 5 -2.27 -17.60 6.46
N ARG A 6 -1.50 -18.42 7.20
CA ARG A 6 -1.60 -18.52 8.67
C ARG A 6 -0.22 -18.56 9.32
N ALA A 7 -0.11 -17.96 10.50
CA ALA A 7 1.07 -18.15 11.34
C ALA A 7 1.20 -19.65 11.70
N THR A 8 2.32 -20.24 11.33
CA THR A 8 2.59 -21.66 11.52
C THR A 8 3.74 -21.82 12.51
N PRO A 9 3.60 -22.64 13.57
CA PRO A 9 4.72 -22.94 14.44
C PRO A 9 5.78 -23.75 13.68
N ILE A 10 7.03 -23.31 13.79
CA ILE A 10 8.20 -24.05 13.29
C ILE A 10 9.15 -24.33 14.44
N SER A 11 9.70 -25.51 14.51
CA SER A 11 10.73 -25.86 15.48
C SER A 11 12.10 -25.87 14.80
N VAL A 12 13.03 -25.10 15.34
CA VAL A 12 14.42 -25.08 14.91
C VAL A 12 15.22 -25.90 15.94
N VAL A 13 15.88 -26.93 15.47
CA VAL A 13 16.77 -27.78 16.28
C VAL A 13 18.21 -27.46 15.88
N ALA A 14 19.01 -27.02 16.82
CA ALA A 14 20.45 -26.85 16.65
C ALA A 14 21.16 -28.00 17.37
N THR A 15 21.92 -28.80 16.62
CA THR A 15 22.78 -29.85 17.15
C THR A 15 24.24 -29.42 17.02
N VAL A 16 24.99 -29.46 18.10
CA VAL A 16 26.41 -29.13 18.10
C VAL A 16 27.23 -30.41 18.22
N LYS A 17 28.09 -30.66 17.23
CA LYS A 17 29.04 -31.79 17.22
C LYS A 17 30.46 -31.22 16.95
N MET A 18 31.43 -31.74 17.67
CA MET A 18 32.83 -31.45 17.48
C MET A 18 33.65 -32.75 17.64
N ASN A 19 34.51 -33.06 16.67
CA ASN A 19 35.36 -34.27 16.66
C ASN A 19 34.57 -35.56 16.96
N ASN A 20 33.38 -35.72 16.32
CA ASN A 20 32.44 -36.83 16.53
C ASN A 20 31.81 -36.92 17.94
N VAL A 21 32.06 -35.97 18.81
CA VAL A 21 31.37 -35.85 20.11
C VAL A 21 30.13 -34.98 19.96
N ASP A 22 28.99 -35.51 20.43
CA ASP A 22 27.72 -34.77 20.43
C ASP A 22 27.61 -33.96 21.72
N PHE A 23 27.53 -32.64 21.57
CA PHE A 23 27.35 -31.69 22.67
C PHE A 23 25.89 -31.42 22.98
N GLY A 24 25.00 -32.15 22.36
CA GLY A 24 23.56 -32.08 22.61
C GLY A 24 22.81 -31.21 21.62
N GLN A 25 21.52 -31.12 21.88
CA GLN A 25 20.56 -30.40 21.02
C GLN A 25 19.85 -29.30 21.81
N LYS A 26 19.59 -28.20 21.12
CA LYS A 26 18.71 -27.15 21.63
C LYS A 26 17.59 -26.92 20.64
N MET A 27 16.35 -27.05 21.10
CA MET A 27 15.16 -26.79 20.29
C MET A 27 14.49 -25.49 20.71
N ARG A 28 14.06 -24.68 19.75
CA ARG A 28 13.18 -23.55 19.98
C ARG A 28 12.08 -23.53 18.93
N THR A 29 10.86 -23.23 19.38
CA THR A 29 9.71 -23.04 18.50
C THR A 29 9.50 -21.56 18.23
N PHE A 30 9.31 -21.24 16.97
CA PHE A 30 9.02 -19.89 16.48
C PHE A 30 7.67 -19.91 15.76
N SER A 31 7.01 -18.76 15.71
CA SER A 31 5.83 -18.58 14.86
C SER A 31 6.28 -17.98 13.54
N MET A 32 6.20 -18.77 12.46
CA MET A 32 6.44 -18.28 11.11
C MET A 32 5.17 -17.58 10.61
N ARG A 33 5.33 -16.37 10.09
CA ARG A 33 4.22 -15.56 9.58
C ARG A 33 4.18 -15.62 8.05
N SER A 34 2.97 -15.43 7.50
CA SER A 34 2.78 -15.30 6.06
C SER A 34 3.47 -14.05 5.52
N LEU A 35 3.94 -14.12 4.26
CA LEU A 35 4.43 -12.94 3.55
C LEU A 35 3.35 -11.86 3.38
N ASN A 36 2.08 -12.24 3.44
CA ASN A 36 0.95 -11.34 3.34
C ASN A 36 0.58 -10.67 4.68
N GLU A 37 1.39 -10.90 5.72
CA GLU A 37 1.23 -10.28 7.04
C GLU A 37 2.26 -9.18 7.28
N CYS A 38 1.87 -7.94 7.04
CA CYS A 38 2.68 -6.80 7.43
C CYS A 38 2.63 -6.61 8.94
N LEU A 39 3.75 -6.83 9.60
CA LEU A 39 3.89 -6.56 11.04
C LEU A 39 3.94 -5.04 11.26
N LEU A 40 2.96 -4.50 12.01
CA LEU A 40 2.86 -3.06 12.30
C LEU A 40 3.46 -2.68 13.64
N GLY A 41 3.61 -3.65 14.53
CA GLY A 41 4.23 -3.46 15.83
C GLY A 41 3.96 -4.61 16.79
N TYR A 42 4.64 -4.56 17.91
CA TYR A 42 4.50 -5.56 18.98
C TYR A 42 4.77 -4.96 20.35
N GLN A 43 4.20 -5.59 21.38
CA GLN A 43 4.48 -5.27 22.77
C GLN A 43 5.74 -6.02 23.21
N LYS A 44 6.76 -5.28 23.60
CA LYS A 44 7.99 -5.83 24.19
C LYS A 44 7.94 -5.70 25.71
N GLN A 45 8.11 -6.81 26.42
CA GLN A 45 8.27 -6.79 27.86
C GLN A 45 9.68 -6.36 28.21
N LEU A 46 9.80 -5.38 29.08
CA LEU A 46 11.07 -4.86 29.60
C LEU A 46 11.48 -5.62 30.86
N PRO A 47 12.77 -5.62 31.25
CA PRO A 47 13.26 -6.27 32.47
C PRO A 47 12.57 -5.82 33.76
N ASN A 48 12.06 -4.59 33.80
CA ASN A 48 11.31 -4.02 34.92
C ASN A 48 9.82 -4.38 34.95
N GLY A 49 9.39 -5.35 34.13
CA GLY A 49 7.99 -5.79 34.02
C GLY A 49 7.08 -4.86 33.22
N LYS A 50 7.55 -3.67 32.82
CA LYS A 50 6.76 -2.75 31.96
C LYS A 50 6.71 -3.24 30.52
N GLN A 51 5.63 -2.92 29.83
CA GLN A 51 5.49 -3.16 28.39
C GLN A 51 5.81 -1.90 27.60
N ARG A 52 6.49 -2.08 26.46
CA ARG A 52 6.77 -1.02 25.50
C ARG A 52 6.30 -1.44 24.12
N PHE A 53 5.50 -0.60 23.47
CA PHE A 53 5.13 -0.79 22.09
C PHE A 53 6.30 -0.46 21.15
N ILE A 54 6.65 -1.41 20.30
CA ILE A 54 7.66 -1.23 19.24
C ILE A 54 6.92 -1.15 17.91
N SER A 55 6.97 0.00 17.27
CA SER A 55 6.37 0.21 15.94
C SER A 55 7.28 -0.34 14.84
N THR A 56 6.70 -1.11 13.93
CA THR A 56 7.35 -1.65 12.74
C THR A 56 6.64 -1.24 11.46
N ARG A 57 5.86 -0.16 11.49
CA ARG A 57 5.09 0.36 10.34
C ARG A 57 5.95 0.67 9.12
N LEU A 58 7.27 0.82 9.30
CA LEU A 58 8.25 0.88 8.23
C LEU A 58 8.12 -0.30 7.24
N PHE A 59 7.63 -1.45 7.70
CA PHE A 59 7.47 -2.65 6.87
C PHE A 59 6.41 -2.51 5.78
N TYR A 60 5.52 -1.53 5.82
CA TYR A 60 4.70 -1.22 4.65
C TYR A 60 5.54 -0.96 3.39
N ALA A 61 6.75 -0.40 3.54
CA ALA A 61 7.65 -0.18 2.42
C ALA A 61 8.10 -1.47 1.73
N ALA A 62 8.06 -2.63 2.41
CA ALA A 62 8.40 -3.92 1.82
C ALA A 62 7.38 -4.39 0.76
N TYR A 63 6.14 -3.89 0.83
CA TYR A 63 5.09 -4.20 -0.15
C TYR A 63 5.07 -3.24 -1.33
N VAL A 64 5.81 -2.15 -1.25
CA VAL A 64 6.01 -1.22 -2.37
C VAL A 64 7.19 -1.74 -3.19
N ASN A 65 6.93 -2.19 -4.42
CA ASN A 65 7.93 -2.81 -5.29
C ASN A 65 7.90 -2.17 -6.68
N GLU A 66 8.66 -1.10 -6.84
CA GLU A 66 8.79 -0.34 -8.07
C GLU A 66 9.55 -1.08 -9.18
N GLU A 67 10.31 -2.12 -8.83
CA GLU A 67 11.13 -2.89 -9.79
C GLU A 67 10.43 -4.16 -10.28
N SER A 68 9.17 -4.39 -9.86
CA SER A 68 8.42 -5.56 -10.31
C SER A 68 8.16 -5.54 -11.82
N PRO A 69 8.34 -6.66 -12.54
CA PRO A 69 7.98 -6.76 -13.97
C PRO A 69 6.51 -6.42 -14.26
N ASN A 70 5.64 -6.60 -13.27
CA ASN A 70 4.23 -6.24 -13.40
C ASN A 70 4.02 -4.71 -13.41
N ILE A 71 4.84 -3.97 -12.67
CA ILE A 71 4.84 -2.50 -12.73
C ILE A 71 5.27 -2.04 -14.12
N ASP A 72 6.33 -2.61 -14.70
CA ASP A 72 6.78 -2.28 -16.06
C ASP A 72 5.70 -2.54 -17.12
N LYS A 73 4.91 -3.62 -16.96
CA LYS A 73 3.77 -3.89 -17.85
C LYS A 73 2.72 -2.78 -17.77
N ILE A 74 2.35 -2.38 -16.55
CA ILE A 74 1.36 -1.31 -16.32
C ILE A 74 1.87 0.03 -16.87
N LEU A 75 3.15 0.35 -16.70
CA LEU A 75 3.74 1.57 -17.27
C LEU A 75 3.67 1.58 -18.79
N ARG A 76 3.99 0.45 -19.45
CA ARG A 76 3.86 0.32 -20.91
C ARG A 76 2.41 0.47 -21.38
N GLU A 77 1.47 -0.15 -20.70
CA GLU A 77 0.04 0.01 -20.96
C GLU A 77 -0.38 1.49 -20.84
N ALA A 78 0.08 2.19 -19.80
CA ALA A 78 -0.21 3.61 -19.60
C ALA A 78 0.35 4.48 -20.72
N LEU A 79 1.56 4.22 -21.21
CA LEU A 79 2.13 4.90 -22.38
C LEU A 79 1.33 4.63 -23.66
N ASN A 80 0.81 3.40 -23.83
CA ASN A 80 -0.01 3.03 -25.00
C ASN A 80 -1.35 3.78 -25.04
N THR A 81 -1.83 4.30 -23.92
CA THR A 81 -3.04 5.16 -23.90
C THR A 81 -2.83 6.51 -24.57
N ARG A 82 -1.59 6.96 -24.74
CA ARG A 82 -1.19 8.28 -25.22
C ARG A 82 -1.67 9.46 -24.36
N ILE A 83 -2.16 9.22 -23.15
CA ILE A 83 -2.45 10.29 -22.17
C ILE A 83 -1.15 11.03 -21.86
N VAL A 84 -0.05 10.28 -21.74
CA VAL A 84 1.33 10.79 -21.69
C VAL A 84 2.19 10.08 -22.71
N ARG A 85 3.20 10.79 -23.26
CA ARG A 85 4.15 10.19 -24.22
C ARG A 85 5.35 9.54 -23.54
N LYS A 86 5.66 9.99 -22.31
CA LYS A 86 6.76 9.50 -21.48
C LYS A 86 6.50 9.86 -20.02
N PHE A 87 7.10 9.09 -19.12
CA PHE A 87 7.12 9.43 -17.71
C PHE A 87 8.38 10.24 -17.40
N LEU A 88 8.21 11.43 -16.88
CA LEU A 88 9.28 12.37 -16.55
C LEU A 88 9.41 12.60 -15.04
N GLY A 89 8.46 12.06 -14.25
CA GLY A 89 8.36 12.40 -12.84
C GLY A 89 8.31 13.92 -12.65
N TYR A 90 9.10 14.42 -11.73
CA TYR A 90 9.19 15.87 -11.44
C TYR A 90 9.88 16.70 -12.53
N GLN A 91 10.64 16.09 -13.45
CA GLN A 91 11.23 16.77 -14.60
C GLN A 91 10.16 17.32 -15.56
N ALA A 92 8.91 16.91 -15.38
CA ALA A 92 7.77 17.51 -16.08
C ALA A 92 7.60 19.03 -15.79
N GLY A 93 8.18 19.51 -14.68
CA GLY A 93 8.36 20.93 -14.36
C GLY A 93 7.11 21.66 -13.86
N LYS A 94 5.90 21.07 -14.01
CA LYS A 94 4.64 21.66 -13.58
C LYS A 94 3.78 20.64 -12.83
N PRO A 95 3.08 21.02 -11.75
CA PRO A 95 2.20 20.14 -11.00
C PRO A 95 1.17 19.40 -11.86
N GLU A 96 0.56 20.11 -12.82
CA GLU A 96 -0.46 19.54 -13.72
C GLU A 96 0.13 18.45 -14.65
N ALA A 97 1.41 18.59 -15.02
CA ALA A 97 2.10 17.59 -15.84
C ALA A 97 2.50 16.36 -15.00
N VAL A 98 2.77 16.54 -13.71
CA VAL A 98 2.92 15.42 -12.76
C VAL A 98 1.58 14.71 -12.58
N ASP A 99 0.50 15.46 -12.29
CA ASP A 99 -0.85 14.94 -12.11
C ASP A 99 -1.34 14.16 -13.34
N ARG A 100 -1.02 14.63 -14.56
CA ARG A 100 -1.34 13.90 -15.81
C ARG A 100 -0.65 12.54 -15.91
N GLN A 101 0.59 12.41 -15.40
CA GLN A 101 1.28 11.12 -15.36
C GLN A 101 0.57 10.17 -14.39
N VAL A 102 0.16 10.69 -13.24
CA VAL A 102 -0.59 9.93 -12.24
C VAL A 102 -1.95 9.50 -12.79
N TYR A 103 -2.65 10.39 -13.51
CA TYR A 103 -3.91 10.05 -14.18
C TYR A 103 -3.74 8.93 -15.24
N ALA A 104 -2.64 8.91 -15.97
CA ALA A 104 -2.40 7.82 -16.94
C ALA A 104 -2.29 6.45 -16.26
N LEU A 105 -1.69 6.38 -15.06
CA LEU A 105 -1.65 5.17 -14.26
C LEU A 105 -3.03 4.79 -13.72
N TRP A 106 -3.77 5.76 -13.21
CA TRP A 106 -5.15 5.58 -12.76
C TRP A 106 -6.04 4.98 -13.85
N TYR A 107 -5.99 5.56 -15.04
CA TYR A 107 -6.78 5.13 -16.20
C TYR A 107 -6.56 3.66 -16.54
N VAL A 108 -5.30 3.22 -16.56
CA VAL A 108 -4.96 1.82 -16.87
C VAL A 108 -5.41 0.88 -15.77
N LEU A 109 -5.22 1.25 -14.49
CA LEU A 109 -5.66 0.43 -13.37
C LEU A 109 -7.17 0.29 -13.33
N GLN A 110 -7.92 1.36 -13.60
CA GLN A 110 -9.37 1.33 -13.63
C GLN A 110 -9.91 0.36 -14.68
N LYS A 111 -9.25 0.28 -15.85
CA LYS A 111 -9.62 -0.69 -16.91
C LYS A 111 -9.45 -2.16 -16.49
N ARG A 112 -8.71 -2.43 -15.41
CA ARG A 112 -8.51 -3.79 -14.90
C ARG A 112 -9.67 -4.31 -14.05
N ASN A 113 -10.69 -3.47 -13.80
CA ASN A 113 -11.89 -3.83 -13.04
C ASN A 113 -11.57 -4.53 -11.71
N PHE A 114 -10.70 -3.94 -10.91
CA PHE A 114 -10.47 -4.43 -9.57
C PHE A 114 -11.78 -4.42 -8.77
N ARG A 115 -11.97 -5.47 -7.99
CA ARG A 115 -13.06 -5.53 -7.02
C ARG A 115 -12.55 -5.23 -5.63
N TYR A 116 -13.25 -4.37 -4.92
CA TYR A 116 -12.95 -4.12 -3.52
C TYR A 116 -13.28 -5.36 -2.68
N SER A 117 -12.30 -5.81 -1.90
CA SER A 117 -12.46 -6.95 -1.00
C SER A 117 -11.94 -6.58 0.38
N SER A 118 -12.84 -6.27 1.30
CA SER A 118 -12.51 -5.97 2.70
C SER A 118 -12.17 -7.22 3.52
N VAL A 119 -12.23 -8.41 2.92
CA VAL A 119 -11.94 -9.67 3.63
C VAL A 119 -10.47 -9.73 4.01
N SER A 120 -10.16 -9.12 5.12
CA SER A 120 -8.92 -9.29 5.85
C SER A 120 -9.19 -10.26 7.00
N TYR A 121 -8.98 -11.55 6.78
CA TYR A 121 -8.90 -12.47 7.91
C TYR A 121 -7.62 -12.13 8.68
N SER A 122 -7.76 -11.22 9.64
CA SER A 122 -6.71 -10.99 10.61
C SER A 122 -6.80 -12.09 11.70
N SER A 123 -6.42 -13.30 11.35
CA SER A 123 -6.06 -14.33 12.36
C SER A 123 -4.84 -13.91 13.19
N LEU A 124 -4.44 -12.67 13.08
CA LEU A 124 -3.11 -12.16 13.31
C LEU A 124 -3.03 -11.19 14.46
N SER A 125 -4.15 -10.64 14.91
CA SER A 125 -4.19 -9.80 16.09
C SER A 125 -4.11 -10.69 17.32
N SER A 126 -2.98 -10.66 17.98
CA SER A 126 -2.82 -11.10 19.36
C SER A 126 -2.67 -9.86 20.24
N ASN A 127 -2.89 -10.01 21.55
CA ASN A 127 -2.65 -8.93 22.51
C ASN A 127 -1.18 -8.43 22.51
N VAL A 128 -0.29 -9.12 21.80
CA VAL A 128 1.15 -8.85 21.76
C VAL A 128 1.60 -8.34 20.40
N VAL A 129 0.97 -8.77 19.31
CA VAL A 129 1.42 -8.50 17.94
C VAL A 129 0.28 -7.88 17.13
N TYR A 130 0.60 -6.76 16.49
CA TYR A 130 -0.30 -6.05 15.57
C TYR A 130 0.20 -6.24 14.15
N ALA A 131 -0.65 -6.78 13.30
CA ALA A 131 -0.35 -7.01 11.90
C ALA A 131 -1.53 -6.63 11.01
N GLN A 132 -1.23 -6.30 9.76
CA GLN A 132 -2.20 -5.99 8.71
C GLN A 132 -1.97 -6.96 7.55
N ARG A 133 -3.02 -7.57 7.03
CA ARG A 133 -2.92 -8.32 5.79
C ARG A 133 -2.69 -7.35 4.64
N VAL A 134 -1.66 -7.61 3.85
CA VAL A 134 -1.32 -6.88 2.64
C VAL A 134 -1.03 -7.92 1.56
N ARG A 135 -1.73 -7.86 0.43
CA ARG A 135 -1.41 -8.70 -0.71
C ARG A 135 -0.09 -8.27 -1.32
N THR A 136 0.71 -9.24 -1.75
CA THR A 136 1.83 -8.91 -2.64
C THR A 136 1.28 -8.30 -3.93
N LEU A 137 2.13 -7.56 -4.63
CA LEU A 137 1.76 -6.95 -5.92
C LEU A 137 1.23 -8.00 -6.90
N GLU A 138 1.88 -9.16 -6.96
CA GLU A 138 1.48 -10.26 -7.82
C GLU A 138 0.12 -10.84 -7.43
N ASP A 139 -0.11 -11.08 -6.13
CA ASP A 139 -1.39 -11.59 -5.63
C ASP A 139 -2.55 -10.62 -5.93
N ALA A 140 -2.34 -9.31 -5.73
CA ALA A 140 -3.34 -8.29 -6.00
C ALA A 140 -3.70 -8.24 -7.49
N LEU A 141 -2.71 -8.28 -8.37
CA LEU A 141 -2.92 -8.22 -9.82
C LEU A 141 -3.55 -9.51 -10.37
N ASN A 142 -3.15 -10.67 -9.87
CA ASN A 142 -3.67 -11.96 -10.32
C ASN A 142 -5.10 -12.23 -9.84
N SER A 143 -5.44 -11.79 -8.64
CA SER A 143 -6.79 -11.97 -8.09
C SER A 143 -7.80 -10.92 -8.55
N SER A 144 -7.34 -9.80 -9.09
CA SER A 144 -8.14 -8.61 -9.37
C SER A 144 -8.95 -8.13 -8.16
N GLN A 145 -8.42 -8.37 -6.95
CA GLN A 145 -9.04 -7.97 -5.68
C GLN A 145 -8.05 -7.12 -4.89
N ILE A 146 -8.51 -5.97 -4.45
CA ILE A 146 -7.74 -5.05 -3.62
C ILE A 146 -8.58 -4.56 -2.44
N ASN A 147 -7.90 -4.29 -1.33
CA ASN A 147 -8.44 -3.46 -0.25
C ASN A 147 -7.74 -2.08 -0.27
N CYS A 148 -8.07 -1.23 0.69
CA CYS A 148 -7.48 0.11 0.78
C CYS A 148 -5.94 0.08 0.94
N VAL A 149 -5.39 -0.92 1.64
CA VAL A 149 -3.93 -1.07 1.82
C VAL A 149 -3.29 -1.58 0.53
N ASP A 150 -3.85 -2.63 -0.07
CA ASP A 150 -3.34 -3.22 -1.32
C ASP A 150 -3.30 -2.17 -2.45
N GLY A 151 -4.41 -1.43 -2.63
CA GLY A 151 -4.49 -0.35 -3.62
C GLY A 151 -3.46 0.76 -3.37
N SER A 152 -3.27 1.14 -2.10
CA SER A 152 -2.31 2.18 -1.73
C SER A 152 -0.87 1.75 -2.00
N VAL A 153 -0.46 0.51 -1.67
CA VAL A 153 0.91 0.03 -1.92
C VAL A 153 1.16 -0.24 -3.41
N LEU A 154 0.15 -0.73 -4.16
CA LEU A 154 0.22 -0.87 -5.61
C LEU A 154 0.46 0.50 -6.26
N PHE A 155 -0.35 1.49 -5.90
CA PHE A 155 -0.24 2.83 -6.47
C PHE A 155 1.08 3.51 -6.08
N ALA A 156 1.53 3.31 -4.83
CA ALA A 156 2.85 3.78 -4.37
C ALA A 156 4.00 3.13 -5.18
N SER A 157 3.88 1.86 -5.57
CA SER A 157 4.86 1.19 -6.42
C SER A 157 4.96 1.85 -7.80
N LEU A 158 3.81 2.14 -8.42
CA LEU A 158 3.75 2.83 -9.72
C LEU A 158 4.33 4.24 -9.65
N LEU A 159 4.00 5.01 -8.61
CA LEU A 159 4.54 6.36 -8.40
C LEU A 159 6.05 6.33 -8.26
N ARG A 160 6.58 5.41 -7.46
CA ARG A 160 8.02 5.22 -7.30
C ARG A 160 8.72 4.89 -8.62
N ALA A 161 8.13 4.00 -9.41
CA ALA A 161 8.69 3.60 -10.70
C ALA A 161 8.81 4.75 -11.71
N ILE A 162 7.99 5.80 -11.57
CA ILE A 162 8.07 7.01 -12.39
C ILE A 162 8.75 8.20 -11.67
N ASN A 163 9.52 7.90 -10.61
CA ASN A 163 10.26 8.89 -9.80
C ASN A 163 9.39 9.96 -9.13
N ILE A 164 8.17 9.62 -8.75
CA ILE A 164 7.32 10.45 -7.90
C ILE A 164 7.33 9.83 -6.50
N THR A 165 7.53 10.65 -5.47
CA THR A 165 7.58 10.20 -4.08
C THR A 165 6.17 10.01 -3.53
N PRO A 166 5.75 8.78 -3.22
CA PRO A 166 4.45 8.52 -2.62
C PRO A 166 4.47 8.64 -1.11
N VAL A 167 3.30 8.87 -0.57
CA VAL A 167 3.01 8.89 0.87
C VAL A 167 1.88 7.92 1.16
N LEU A 168 2.05 7.00 2.09
CA LEU A 168 0.96 6.19 2.64
C LEU A 168 0.35 6.93 3.82
N VAL A 169 -0.95 7.17 3.77
CA VAL A 169 -1.70 7.78 4.87
C VAL A 169 -2.63 6.75 5.46
N GLN A 170 -2.39 6.39 6.73
CA GLN A 170 -3.23 5.46 7.48
C GLN A 170 -4.05 6.19 8.52
N THR A 171 -5.32 5.84 8.59
CA THR A 171 -6.28 6.23 9.63
C THR A 171 -6.86 4.99 10.29
N PRO A 172 -7.62 5.07 11.38
CA PRO A 172 -8.31 3.91 11.94
C PRO A 172 -9.20 3.23 10.90
N GLY A 173 -8.84 1.98 10.54
CA GLY A 173 -9.61 1.15 9.62
C GLY A 173 -9.46 1.50 8.12
N HIS A 174 -8.61 2.46 7.74
CA HIS A 174 -8.47 2.87 6.35
C HIS A 174 -7.06 3.31 5.98
N MET A 175 -6.72 3.20 4.69
CA MET A 175 -5.48 3.70 4.11
C MET A 175 -5.75 4.26 2.71
N PHE A 176 -5.07 5.36 2.39
CA PHE A 176 -5.05 5.96 1.06
C PHE A 176 -3.64 6.44 0.74
N VAL A 177 -3.39 6.82 -0.52
CA VAL A 177 -2.07 7.24 -0.97
C VAL A 177 -2.05 8.73 -1.27
N GLY A 178 -0.92 9.39 -0.99
CA GLY A 178 -0.61 10.72 -1.47
C GLY A 178 0.62 10.71 -2.37
N TYR A 179 0.79 11.78 -3.13
CA TYR A 179 2.01 12.02 -3.92
C TYR A 179 2.32 13.51 -3.98
N TYR A 180 3.60 13.81 -3.97
CA TYR A 180 4.03 15.18 -4.18
C TYR A 180 3.93 15.53 -5.66
N THR A 181 3.48 16.75 -5.95
CA THR A 181 3.42 17.29 -7.32
C THR A 181 4.67 18.07 -7.70
N ASP A 182 5.60 18.22 -6.77
CA ASP A 182 6.90 18.85 -6.96
C ASP A 182 8.00 18.11 -6.14
N ASP A 183 9.25 18.18 -6.61
CA ASP A 183 10.40 17.52 -5.97
C ASP A 183 10.81 18.19 -4.64
N LYS A 184 10.40 19.45 -4.42
CA LYS A 184 10.62 20.18 -3.17
C LYS A 184 9.61 19.81 -2.09
N ARG A 185 8.63 18.94 -2.42
CA ARG A 185 7.61 18.41 -1.50
C ARG A 185 6.75 19.48 -0.84
N LYS A 186 6.47 20.56 -1.56
CA LYS A 186 5.63 21.66 -1.07
C LYS A 186 4.14 21.38 -1.25
N ASN A 187 3.80 20.71 -2.34
CA ASN A 187 2.42 20.42 -2.70
C ASN A 187 2.19 18.91 -2.75
N ILE A 188 1.16 18.45 -2.06
CA ILE A 188 0.76 17.05 -2.02
C ILE A 188 -0.68 16.91 -2.50
N THR A 189 -0.93 15.87 -3.27
CA THR A 189 -2.27 15.43 -3.69
C THR A 189 -2.53 14.05 -3.11
N PHE A 190 -3.76 13.79 -2.69
CA PHE A 190 -4.17 12.49 -2.16
C PHE A 190 -5.10 11.78 -3.14
N LEU A 191 -5.11 10.44 -3.09
CA LEU A 191 -5.95 9.58 -3.91
C LEU A 191 -6.57 8.48 -3.05
N GLU A 192 -7.89 8.31 -3.20
CA GLU A 192 -8.63 7.18 -2.65
C GLU A 192 -8.55 5.99 -3.61
N THR A 193 -7.67 5.06 -3.32
CA THR A 193 -7.36 3.95 -4.23
C THR A 193 -8.46 2.89 -4.31
N THR A 194 -9.40 2.88 -3.38
CA THR A 194 -10.56 1.98 -3.47
C THR A 194 -11.49 2.33 -4.63
N MET A 195 -11.44 3.57 -5.11
CA MET A 195 -12.18 4.04 -6.30
C MET A 195 -11.56 3.63 -7.64
N ILE A 196 -10.41 2.94 -7.65
CA ILE A 196 -9.82 2.38 -8.88
C ILE A 196 -10.70 1.25 -9.43
N GLY A 197 -11.40 0.53 -8.55
CA GLY A 197 -12.23 -0.59 -8.91
C GLY A 197 -13.60 -0.19 -9.47
N ASP A 198 -14.41 -1.20 -9.68
CA ASP A 198 -15.83 -1.06 -9.97
C ASP A 198 -16.56 -0.72 -8.65
N VAL A 199 -16.81 0.55 -8.44
CA VAL A 199 -17.44 1.07 -7.22
C VAL A 199 -18.63 1.95 -7.58
N ASP A 200 -19.62 1.97 -6.71
CA ASP A 200 -20.69 2.94 -6.73
C ASP A 200 -20.16 4.27 -6.12
N LEU A 201 -20.13 5.33 -6.92
CA LEU A 201 -19.65 6.63 -6.44
C LEU A 201 -20.65 7.27 -5.47
N ASP A 202 -21.89 6.87 -5.49
CA ASP A 202 -22.91 7.39 -4.56
C ASP A 202 -22.67 6.87 -3.13
N ASP A 203 -21.93 5.75 -2.95
CA ASP A 203 -21.44 5.32 -1.63
C ASP A 203 -20.46 6.32 -0.99
N PHE A 204 -19.75 7.09 -1.81
CA PHE A 204 -18.78 8.11 -1.37
C PHE A 204 -19.39 9.52 -1.36
N PHE A 205 -20.30 9.78 -2.29
CA PHE A 205 -20.92 11.09 -2.51
C PHE A 205 -22.43 10.95 -2.71
N PRO A 206 -23.18 10.55 -1.67
CA PRO A 206 -24.60 10.20 -1.80
C PRO A 206 -25.47 11.37 -2.27
N GLU A 207 -25.07 12.60 -1.98
CA GLU A 207 -25.83 13.80 -2.36
C GLU A 207 -25.69 14.16 -3.85
N GLU A 208 -24.69 13.61 -4.56
CA GLU A 208 -24.37 14.01 -5.92
C GLU A 208 -25.00 13.12 -7.00
N LYS A 209 -25.50 11.94 -6.64
CA LYS A 209 -26.12 10.95 -7.56
C LYS A 209 -25.26 10.68 -8.80
N LEU A 210 -23.97 10.43 -8.57
CA LEU A 210 -22.98 10.32 -9.63
C LEU A 210 -23.12 9.05 -10.45
N ASP A 211 -23.58 7.96 -9.85
CA ASP A 211 -23.65 6.66 -10.51
C ASP A 211 -24.72 6.64 -11.63
N SER A 212 -25.85 7.33 -11.42
CA SER A 212 -26.88 7.46 -12.44
C SER A 212 -26.37 8.13 -13.73
N THR A 213 -25.30 8.92 -13.64
CA THR A 213 -24.71 9.62 -14.78
C THR A 213 -23.62 8.82 -15.51
N LYS A 214 -23.15 7.70 -14.93
CA LYS A 214 -22.09 6.88 -15.54
C LYS A 214 -22.56 6.18 -16.83
N THR A 215 -23.81 5.78 -16.90
CA THR A 215 -24.36 5.01 -18.03
C THR A 215 -24.28 5.73 -19.38
N THR A 216 -24.21 7.06 -19.35
CA THR A 216 -24.13 7.90 -20.57
C THR A 216 -22.70 8.32 -20.91
N LYS A 217 -21.70 7.96 -20.08
CA LYS A 217 -20.31 8.40 -20.22
C LYS A 217 -19.44 7.33 -20.87
N SER A 218 -18.50 7.79 -21.67
CA SER A 218 -17.41 6.95 -22.17
C SER A 218 -16.48 6.51 -21.02
N GLN A 219 -15.74 5.43 -21.23
CA GLN A 219 -14.73 4.94 -20.27
C GLN A 219 -13.72 6.04 -19.87
N ALA A 220 -13.36 6.91 -20.79
CA ALA A 220 -12.41 7.99 -20.49
C ALA A 220 -13.04 9.05 -19.58
N GLU A 221 -14.31 9.38 -19.77
CA GLU A 221 -15.05 10.33 -18.93
C GLU A 221 -15.31 9.75 -17.54
N ILE A 222 -15.67 8.46 -17.44
CA ILE A 222 -15.82 7.76 -16.15
C ILE A 222 -14.48 7.77 -15.41
N SER A 223 -13.40 7.43 -16.11
CA SER A 223 -12.06 7.41 -15.50
C SER A 223 -11.62 8.79 -15.00
N ARG A 224 -11.95 9.85 -15.74
CA ARG A 224 -11.65 11.21 -15.32
C ARG A 224 -12.48 11.62 -14.11
N LEU A 225 -13.76 11.32 -14.14
CA LEU A 225 -14.67 11.58 -13.03
C LEU A 225 -14.19 10.89 -11.74
N THR A 226 -13.93 9.59 -11.80
CA THR A 226 -13.49 8.81 -10.63
C THR A 226 -12.14 9.27 -10.11
N PHE A 227 -11.22 9.68 -11.00
CA PHE A 227 -9.93 10.23 -10.59
C PHE A 227 -10.08 11.55 -9.80
N GLU A 228 -10.87 12.49 -10.31
CA GLU A 228 -11.10 13.76 -9.61
C GLU A 228 -11.86 13.57 -8.29
N LYS A 229 -12.87 12.67 -8.28
CA LYS A 229 -13.61 12.33 -7.05
C LYS A 229 -12.74 11.61 -6.03
N SER A 230 -11.86 10.75 -6.46
CA SER A 230 -10.85 10.12 -5.61
C SER A 230 -9.95 11.15 -4.93
N LYS A 231 -9.49 12.16 -5.67
CA LYS A 231 -8.68 13.26 -5.11
C LYS A 231 -9.48 14.08 -4.10
N GLN A 232 -10.72 14.41 -4.43
CA GLN A 232 -11.60 15.16 -3.55
C GLN A 232 -11.79 14.43 -2.23
N TYR A 233 -12.25 13.18 -2.28
CA TYR A 233 -12.54 12.36 -1.10
C TYR A 233 -11.30 12.18 -0.21
N ALA A 234 -10.16 11.80 -0.80
CA ALA A 234 -8.95 11.58 -0.03
C ALA A 234 -8.41 12.87 0.61
N THR A 235 -8.58 14.01 -0.06
CA THR A 235 -8.18 15.33 0.48
C THR A 235 -9.07 15.73 1.66
N GLU A 236 -10.38 15.62 1.54
CA GLU A 236 -11.32 15.88 2.62
C GLU A 236 -11.06 14.97 3.82
N LYS A 237 -10.80 13.67 3.55
CA LYS A 237 -10.42 12.69 4.56
C LYS A 237 -9.13 13.10 5.29
N TYR A 238 -8.09 13.49 4.54
CA TYR A 238 -6.83 13.95 5.14
C TYR A 238 -7.04 15.18 6.01
N LEU A 239 -7.74 16.19 5.53
CA LEU A 239 -8.00 17.43 6.27
C LEU A 239 -8.75 17.16 7.58
N SER A 240 -9.70 16.22 7.58
CA SER A 240 -10.44 15.85 8.78
C SER A 240 -9.59 15.18 9.87
N VAL A 241 -8.43 14.62 9.51
CA VAL A 241 -7.53 13.89 10.43
C VAL A 241 -6.10 14.46 10.47
N GLU A 242 -5.84 15.58 9.82
CA GLU A 242 -4.50 16.15 9.70
C GLU A 242 -3.82 16.36 11.06
N LYS A 243 -4.57 16.87 12.05
CA LYS A 243 -4.06 17.09 13.40
C LYS A 243 -3.58 15.79 14.06
N GLN A 244 -4.33 14.71 13.91
CA GLN A 244 -3.99 13.39 14.46
C GLN A 244 -2.78 12.79 13.76
N VAL A 245 -2.73 12.92 12.44
CA VAL A 245 -1.60 12.48 11.62
C VAL A 245 -0.32 13.23 11.99
N ARG A 246 -0.36 14.56 12.05
CA ARG A 246 0.79 15.40 12.41
C ARG A 246 1.29 15.18 13.84
N SER A 247 0.40 14.84 14.77
CA SER A 247 0.75 14.52 16.16
C SER A 247 1.21 13.08 16.36
N ASN A 248 1.37 12.30 15.29
CA ASN A 248 1.82 10.90 15.32
C ASN A 248 1.01 10.01 16.29
N GLN A 249 -0.30 10.21 16.34
CA GLN A 249 -1.15 9.36 17.17
C GLN A 249 -1.02 7.88 16.76
N PRO A 250 -1.08 6.92 17.69
CA PRO A 250 -0.72 5.52 17.44
C PRO A 250 -1.46 4.83 16.29
N ARG A 251 -2.67 5.29 15.96
CA ARG A 251 -3.51 4.70 14.88
C ARG A 251 -3.46 5.47 13.58
N TYR A 252 -2.66 6.53 13.52
CA TYR A 252 -2.49 7.39 12.35
C TYR A 252 -1.06 7.31 11.85
N LEU A 253 -0.87 7.41 10.55
CA LEU A 253 0.44 7.34 9.92
C LEU A 253 0.46 8.27 8.69
N PHE A 254 1.52 9.04 8.58
CA PHE A 254 1.92 9.72 7.36
C PHE A 254 3.32 9.19 7.04
N PHE A 255 3.42 8.32 6.04
CA PHE A 255 4.63 7.57 5.78
C PHE A 255 5.09 7.77 4.33
N GLU A 256 6.10 8.58 4.17
CA GLU A 256 6.73 8.84 2.89
C GLU A 256 7.66 7.70 2.50
N ILE A 257 7.45 7.12 1.31
CA ILE A 257 8.33 6.08 0.76
C ILE A 257 9.47 6.75 -0.01
N SER A 258 10.38 7.37 0.74
CA SER A 258 11.54 8.07 0.20
C SER A 258 12.69 7.12 -0.20
N LYS A 259 13.72 7.65 -0.87
CA LYS A 259 14.98 6.92 -1.13
C LYS A 259 15.62 6.44 0.17
N GLY A 260 15.58 7.23 1.24
CA GLY A 260 16.13 6.87 2.55
C GLY A 260 15.37 5.74 3.24
N VAL A 261 14.06 5.60 2.99
CA VAL A 261 13.28 4.44 3.44
C VAL A 261 13.67 3.21 2.64
N ARG A 262 13.78 3.36 1.32
CA ARG A 262 14.12 2.25 0.42
C ARG A 262 15.51 1.67 0.69
N SER A 263 16.47 2.45 1.14
CA SER A 263 17.79 1.94 1.53
C SER A 263 17.76 1.02 2.77
N LYS A 264 16.69 1.08 3.56
CA LYS A 264 16.53 0.29 4.80
C LYS A 264 15.61 -0.91 4.64
N VAL A 265 14.69 -0.87 3.68
CA VAL A 265 13.65 -1.91 3.49
C VAL A 265 13.63 -2.33 2.03
N GLN A 266 13.95 -3.60 1.80
CA GLN A 266 13.88 -4.20 0.47
C GLN A 266 12.45 -4.65 0.14
N PRO A 267 12.04 -4.58 -1.14
CA PRO A 267 10.74 -5.08 -1.58
C PRO A 267 10.60 -6.59 -1.41
N ILE A 268 9.38 -7.03 -1.12
CA ILE A 268 9.00 -8.44 -1.19
C ILE A 268 8.78 -8.82 -2.66
N GLY A 269 9.21 -10.04 -3.06
CA GLY A 269 8.97 -10.56 -4.40
C GLY A 269 10.03 -10.12 -5.43
N ARG A 270 11.27 -9.96 -5.00
CA ARG A 270 12.44 -9.89 -5.90
C ARG A 270 12.87 -11.26 -6.33
#